data_4b741c2bd5b3e67a36f4d4d3da306bee
#
_entry.id   4b741c2bd5b3e67a36f4d4d3da306bee
#
_cell.length_a   1.000
_cell.length_b   1.000
_cell.length_c   1.000
_cell.angle_alpha   90.00
_cell.angle_beta   90.00
_cell.angle_gamma   90.00
#
_symmetry.space_group_name_H-M   'P 1'
#
loop_
_entity.id
_entity.type
_entity.pdbx_description
1 polymer ?
#
loop_
_entity_poly.entity_id
_entity_poly.type
_entity_poly.pdbx_seq_one_letter_code
_entity_poly.pdbx_strand_id
1 'polypeptide(L)'
;HASNVWIVRTSFGESVVRSSRLELEPDHEFWWGCYFLFGIDPRYMIHFEKNSELLNSIPDIPAPKILSKAVLDGKEYLVVEKMRGKTMKSFTDQPEELLRQFGVWLAKVHRNRTNFFGNIEKTRTEYTDRFHMMLAEAIRTMVEREYPDDSKIRKMAGEILEELESLPIPDWFCPILPDMDPSQFLSEDGKMTAIVDIEAYVVGPRILDFIGLEYVLDKEASESFLEGYRSLLDVPSLSGYRKVYRYFYLLLGVQGTVDPDEWLAQPELF
;
A
#
# COMPACT_ATOMS: atom_id res chain seq x y z
N HIS A 1 1.19 -2.35 -13.58
CA HIS A 1 2.37 -2.81 -12.82
C HIS A 1 3.62 -2.04 -13.27
N ALA A 2 4.39 -1.52 -12.30
CA ALA A 2 5.63 -0.79 -12.57
C ALA A 2 6.83 -1.71 -12.82
N SER A 3 6.74 -3.00 -12.52
CA SER A 3 7.83 -3.95 -12.63
C SER A 3 7.64 -4.99 -13.73
N ASN A 4 8.74 -5.36 -14.38
CA ASN A 4 8.85 -6.60 -15.13
C ASN A 4 9.22 -7.72 -14.17
N VAL A 5 8.55 -8.87 -14.29
CA VAL A 5 8.75 -10.03 -13.41
C VAL A 5 8.91 -11.29 -14.27
N TRP A 6 10.01 -12.02 -14.08
CA TRP A 6 10.29 -13.28 -14.77
C TRP A 6 10.59 -14.39 -13.76
N ILE A 7 9.96 -15.54 -13.95
CA ILE A 7 10.34 -16.76 -13.22
C ILE A 7 11.48 -17.42 -14.00
N VAL A 8 12.62 -17.59 -13.34
CA VAL A 8 13.81 -18.19 -13.90
C VAL A 8 14.06 -19.54 -13.25
N ARG A 9 14.24 -20.57 -14.08
CA ARG A 9 14.57 -21.92 -13.63
C ARG A 9 16.03 -22.24 -13.94
N THR A 10 16.76 -22.63 -12.91
CA THR A 10 18.18 -23.03 -13.00
C THR A 10 18.38 -24.43 -12.44
N SER A 11 19.60 -24.96 -12.53
CA SER A 11 19.99 -26.21 -11.86
C SER A 11 19.90 -26.15 -10.33
N PHE A 12 19.85 -24.96 -9.74
CA PHE A 12 19.76 -24.72 -8.30
C PHE A 12 18.31 -24.48 -7.82
N GLY A 13 17.34 -24.46 -8.72
CA GLY A 13 15.93 -24.22 -8.40
C GLY A 13 15.34 -23.05 -9.17
N GLU A 14 14.18 -22.58 -8.70
CA GLU A 14 13.45 -21.45 -9.28
C GLU A 14 13.70 -20.18 -8.46
N SER A 15 13.87 -19.08 -9.15
CA SER A 15 13.95 -17.72 -8.58
C SER A 15 13.12 -16.76 -9.42
N VAL A 16 12.93 -15.54 -8.93
CA VAL A 16 12.22 -14.47 -9.66
C VAL A 16 13.22 -13.37 -9.95
N VAL A 17 13.25 -12.91 -11.20
CA VAL A 17 13.99 -11.72 -11.61
C VAL A 17 13.02 -10.56 -11.74
N ARG A 18 13.36 -9.43 -11.15
CA ARG A 18 12.57 -8.19 -11.21
C ARG A 18 13.41 -7.04 -11.74
N SER A 19 12.77 -6.15 -12.47
CA SER A 19 13.35 -4.86 -12.83
C SER A 19 12.24 -3.85 -13.11
N SER A 20 12.51 -2.56 -12.97
CA SER A 20 11.54 -1.54 -13.35
C SER A 20 11.15 -1.63 -14.82
N ARG A 21 9.89 -1.36 -15.13
CA ARG A 21 9.41 -1.13 -16.51
C ARG A 21 9.55 0.32 -16.93
N LEU A 22 9.67 1.22 -15.96
CA LEU A 22 9.66 2.66 -16.20
C LEU A 22 11.07 3.15 -16.50
N GLU A 23 11.18 4.00 -17.52
CA GLU A 23 12.42 4.71 -17.91
C GLU A 23 12.30 6.22 -17.60
N LEU A 24 11.06 6.73 -17.58
CA LEU A 24 10.73 8.11 -17.27
C LEU A 24 10.06 8.22 -15.91
N GLU A 25 9.87 9.45 -15.44
CA GLU A 25 9.09 9.71 -14.23
C GLU A 25 7.70 9.10 -14.32
N PRO A 26 7.16 8.57 -13.18
CA PRO A 26 5.85 7.96 -13.18
C PRO A 26 4.78 8.97 -13.60
N ASP A 27 4.00 8.61 -14.61
CA ASP A 27 2.89 9.39 -15.16
C ASP A 27 1.51 8.84 -14.76
N HIS A 28 1.45 7.55 -14.38
CA HIS A 28 0.24 6.91 -13.89
C HIS A 28 -0.13 7.44 -12.50
N GLU A 29 -1.41 7.75 -12.28
CA GLU A 29 -1.94 8.42 -11.09
C GLU A 29 -1.46 7.80 -9.77
N PHE A 30 -1.45 6.47 -9.65
CA PHE A 30 -0.99 5.76 -8.45
C PHE A 30 0.48 6.04 -8.16
N TRP A 31 1.35 5.79 -9.14
CA TRP A 31 2.79 5.93 -8.94
C TRP A 31 3.22 7.38 -8.80
N TRP A 32 2.54 8.28 -9.53
CA TRP A 32 2.79 9.71 -9.38
C TRP A 32 2.41 10.21 -7.98
N GLY A 33 1.22 9.82 -7.47
CA GLY A 33 0.78 10.18 -6.13
C GLY A 33 1.70 9.62 -5.02
N CYS A 34 2.13 8.36 -5.16
CA CYS A 34 3.08 7.74 -4.25
C CYS A 34 4.47 8.39 -4.32
N TYR A 35 4.93 8.75 -5.52
CA TYR A 35 6.18 9.48 -5.70
C TYR A 35 6.11 10.88 -5.07
N PHE A 36 5.02 11.61 -5.32
CA PHE A 36 4.84 12.96 -4.79
C PHE A 36 4.75 12.97 -3.26
N LEU A 37 3.87 12.15 -2.67
CA LEU A 37 3.57 12.21 -1.23
C LEU A 37 4.60 11.44 -0.39
N PHE A 38 5.06 10.28 -0.86
CA PHE A 38 5.91 9.39 -0.07
C PHE A 38 7.33 9.23 -0.61
N GLY A 39 7.62 9.78 -1.79
CA GLY A 39 8.96 9.71 -2.37
C GLY A 39 9.36 8.32 -2.88
N ILE A 40 8.38 7.49 -3.28
CA ILE A 40 8.67 6.23 -3.97
C ILE A 40 8.85 6.51 -5.46
N ASP A 41 10.00 6.16 -5.97
CA ASP A 41 10.26 6.18 -7.40
C ASP A 41 10.38 4.75 -7.94
N PRO A 42 9.35 4.24 -8.64
CA PRO A 42 9.34 2.86 -9.10
C PRO A 42 10.37 2.54 -10.18
N ARG A 43 11.16 3.52 -10.62
CA ARG A 43 12.32 3.30 -11.51
C ARG A 43 13.45 2.60 -10.78
N TYR A 44 13.53 2.71 -9.47
CA TYR A 44 14.64 2.20 -8.65
C TYR A 44 14.24 0.99 -7.82
N MET A 45 15.03 -0.08 -7.90
CA MET A 45 14.78 -1.32 -7.17
C MET A 45 15.10 -1.23 -5.68
N ILE A 46 15.69 -0.13 -5.21
CA ILE A 46 16.01 0.08 -3.80
C ILE A 46 14.76 0.03 -2.91
N HIS A 47 13.60 0.48 -3.39
CA HIS A 47 12.34 0.42 -2.64
C HIS A 47 11.95 -1.03 -2.34
N PHE A 48 12.00 -1.91 -3.36
CA PHE A 48 11.75 -3.33 -3.15
C PHE A 48 12.72 -3.95 -2.13
N GLU A 49 14.00 -3.61 -2.25
CA GLU A 49 15.04 -4.13 -1.37
C GLU A 49 14.78 -3.73 0.09
N LYS A 50 14.56 -2.44 0.37
CA LYS A 50 14.34 -1.94 1.72
C LYS A 50 13.02 -2.41 2.33
N ASN A 51 11.98 -2.52 1.51
CA ASN A 51 10.72 -3.08 1.92
C ASN A 51 10.86 -4.60 2.25
N SER A 52 11.63 -5.35 1.45
CA SER A 52 11.93 -6.75 1.75
C SER A 52 12.69 -6.89 3.07
N GLU A 53 13.73 -6.07 3.33
CA GLU A 53 14.48 -6.07 4.59
C GLU A 53 13.54 -5.81 5.79
N LEU A 54 12.69 -4.78 5.71
CA LEU A 54 11.73 -4.44 6.76
C LEU A 54 10.74 -5.58 7.01
N LEU A 55 10.06 -6.06 5.97
CA LEU A 55 9.00 -7.06 6.11
C LEU A 55 9.54 -8.39 6.61
N ASN A 56 10.77 -8.80 6.20
CA ASN A 56 11.42 -10.01 6.73
C ASN A 56 11.92 -9.87 8.18
N SER A 57 11.95 -8.65 8.74
CA SER A 57 12.17 -8.45 10.18
C SER A 57 10.92 -8.73 11.02
N ILE A 58 9.75 -8.83 10.36
CA ILE A 58 8.44 -9.06 10.98
C ILE A 58 8.07 -10.54 10.75
N PRO A 59 7.82 -11.32 11.80
CA PRO A 59 7.52 -12.74 11.66
C PRO A 59 6.13 -12.97 11.03
N ASP A 60 5.91 -14.21 10.58
CA ASP A 60 4.70 -14.88 10.12
C ASP A 60 4.43 -14.81 8.61
N ILE A 61 4.51 -13.64 7.96
CA ILE A 61 4.29 -13.53 6.51
C ILE A 61 5.56 -12.93 5.89
N PRO A 62 6.47 -13.77 5.34
CA PRO A 62 7.72 -13.30 4.76
C PRO A 62 7.52 -12.61 3.40
N ALA A 63 8.45 -11.74 3.06
CA ALA A 63 8.62 -11.17 1.72
C ALA A 63 9.80 -11.86 0.99
N PRO A 64 9.87 -11.80 -0.37
CA PRO A 64 10.97 -12.36 -1.12
C PRO A 64 12.31 -11.75 -0.72
N LYS A 65 13.27 -12.57 -0.29
CA LYS A 65 14.63 -12.10 0.00
C LYS A 65 15.41 -11.85 -1.28
N ILE A 66 16.29 -10.86 -1.24
CA ILE A 66 17.21 -10.58 -2.33
C ILE A 66 18.32 -11.65 -2.35
N LEU A 67 18.44 -12.37 -3.46
CA LEU A 67 19.48 -13.36 -3.69
C LEU A 67 20.70 -12.75 -4.38
N SER A 68 20.48 -11.86 -5.34
CA SER A 68 21.55 -11.09 -6.01
C SER A 68 21.00 -9.86 -6.68
N LYS A 69 21.91 -8.94 -7.06
CA LYS A 69 21.64 -7.73 -7.81
C LYS A 69 22.59 -7.65 -8.99
N ALA A 70 22.12 -7.06 -10.09
CA ALA A 70 22.94 -6.75 -11.25
C ALA A 70 22.48 -5.43 -11.87
N VAL A 71 23.41 -4.76 -12.54
CA VAL A 71 23.11 -3.64 -13.42
C VAL A 71 23.56 -4.05 -14.82
N LEU A 72 22.62 -4.08 -15.76
CA LEU A 72 22.89 -4.41 -17.16
C LEU A 72 22.37 -3.26 -18.03
N ASP A 73 23.22 -2.69 -18.85
CA ASP A 73 22.89 -1.55 -19.71
C ASP A 73 22.24 -0.37 -18.97
N GLY A 74 22.73 -0.09 -17.75
CA GLY A 74 22.23 0.98 -16.89
C GLY A 74 20.93 0.67 -16.14
N LYS A 75 20.35 -0.53 -16.31
CA LYS A 75 19.11 -0.97 -15.68
C LYS A 75 19.37 -1.93 -14.52
N GLU A 76 18.71 -1.69 -13.40
CA GLU A 76 18.80 -2.54 -12.20
C GLU A 76 17.95 -3.80 -12.34
N TYR A 77 18.51 -4.92 -11.91
CA TYR A 77 17.85 -6.22 -11.81
C TYR A 77 18.05 -6.80 -10.40
N LEU A 78 16.95 -7.25 -9.80
CA LEU A 78 17.00 -8.05 -8.59
C LEU A 78 16.65 -9.50 -8.91
N VAL A 79 17.45 -10.42 -8.40
CA VAL A 79 17.09 -11.84 -8.31
C VAL A 79 16.60 -12.07 -6.88
N VAL A 80 15.36 -12.52 -6.74
CA VAL A 80 14.72 -12.72 -5.44
C VAL A 80 14.21 -14.16 -5.29
N GLU A 81 13.95 -14.56 -4.06
CA GLU A 81 13.32 -15.84 -3.76
C GLU A 81 11.98 -15.98 -4.50
N LYS A 82 11.73 -17.17 -5.03
CA LYS A 82 10.38 -17.53 -5.46
C LYS A 82 9.61 -18.04 -4.24
N MET A 83 8.62 -17.28 -3.82
CA MET A 83 7.81 -17.63 -2.66
C MET A 83 6.86 -18.79 -2.96
N ARG A 84 6.49 -19.55 -1.92
CA ARG A 84 5.52 -20.66 -1.99
C ARG A 84 4.09 -20.13 -1.85
N GLY A 85 3.16 -20.89 -2.43
CA GLY A 85 1.73 -20.57 -2.37
C GLY A 85 1.17 -20.11 -3.71
N LYS A 86 -0.12 -19.87 -3.71
CA LYS A 86 -0.86 -19.33 -4.86
C LYS A 86 -1.32 -17.93 -4.56
N THR A 87 -1.30 -17.08 -5.56
CA THR A 87 -1.84 -15.72 -5.48
C THR A 87 -3.29 -15.75 -5.04
N MET A 88 -3.62 -14.97 -4.02
CA MET A 88 -4.99 -14.82 -3.55
C MET A 88 -5.78 -13.97 -4.56
N LYS A 89 -7.06 -14.28 -4.74
CA LYS A 89 -7.95 -13.53 -5.63
C LYS A 89 -8.87 -12.57 -4.88
N SER A 90 -9.10 -12.85 -3.61
CA SER A 90 -9.97 -12.08 -2.72
C SER A 90 -9.57 -12.39 -1.28
N PHE A 91 -9.85 -11.45 -0.37
CA PHE A 91 -9.85 -11.72 1.08
C PHE A 91 -11.21 -12.24 1.56
N THR A 92 -12.28 -11.94 0.84
CA THR A 92 -13.58 -12.56 1.10
C THR A 92 -13.52 -14.05 0.76
N ASP A 93 -14.34 -14.86 1.37
CA ASP A 93 -14.34 -16.33 1.20
C ASP A 93 -13.04 -17.04 1.67
N GLN A 94 -12.18 -16.37 2.43
CA GLN A 94 -11.01 -16.99 3.03
C GLN A 94 -11.35 -17.61 4.40
N PRO A 95 -10.61 -18.65 4.83
CA PRO A 95 -10.76 -19.19 6.17
C PRO A 95 -10.54 -18.09 7.24
N GLU A 96 -11.37 -18.06 8.28
CA GLU A 96 -11.27 -17.11 9.39
C GLU A 96 -9.85 -17.07 10.00
N GLU A 97 -9.20 -18.23 10.13
CA GLU A 97 -7.86 -18.34 10.67
C GLU A 97 -6.81 -17.62 9.80
N LEU A 98 -6.97 -17.65 8.45
CA LEU A 98 -6.10 -16.91 7.54
C LEU A 98 -6.28 -15.40 7.73
N LEU A 99 -7.54 -14.93 7.87
CA LEU A 99 -7.84 -13.51 8.09
C LEU A 99 -7.35 -13.06 9.48
N ARG A 100 -7.46 -13.91 10.48
CA ARG A 100 -6.91 -13.68 11.82
C ARG A 100 -5.38 -13.55 11.79
N GLN A 101 -4.70 -14.46 11.07
CA GLN A 101 -3.25 -14.40 10.83
C GLN A 101 -2.87 -13.07 10.14
N PHE A 102 -3.63 -12.65 9.14
CA PHE A 102 -3.42 -11.38 8.45
C PHE A 102 -3.55 -10.19 9.39
N GLY A 103 -4.58 -10.14 10.23
CA GLY A 103 -4.78 -9.10 11.25
C GLY A 103 -3.61 -9.02 12.24
N VAL A 104 -3.17 -10.18 12.77
CA VAL A 104 -1.99 -10.26 13.66
C VAL A 104 -0.74 -9.72 12.98
N TRP A 105 -0.49 -10.13 11.74
CA TRP A 105 0.69 -9.69 10.99
C TRP A 105 0.65 -8.19 10.70
N LEU A 106 -0.48 -7.65 10.23
CA LEU A 106 -0.60 -6.21 9.96
C LEU A 106 -0.42 -5.38 11.24
N ALA A 107 -0.93 -5.87 12.39
CA ALA A 107 -0.67 -5.23 13.67
C ALA A 107 0.83 -5.20 14.03
N LYS A 108 1.59 -6.27 13.70
CA LYS A 108 3.04 -6.29 13.87
C LYS A 108 3.76 -5.30 12.94
N VAL A 109 3.31 -5.16 11.70
CA VAL A 109 3.79 -4.12 10.76
C VAL A 109 3.56 -2.74 11.39
N HIS A 110 2.34 -2.44 11.85
CA HIS A 110 1.96 -1.17 12.42
C HIS A 110 2.63 -0.83 13.76
N ARG A 111 3.18 -1.80 14.49
CA ARG A 111 4.00 -1.55 15.69
C ARG A 111 5.30 -0.81 15.40
N ASN A 112 5.77 -0.78 14.17
CA ASN A 112 6.97 -0.05 13.76
C ASN A 112 6.65 1.45 13.62
N ARG A 113 6.25 2.08 14.73
CA ARG A 113 5.87 3.49 14.79
C ARG A 113 7.03 4.42 14.50
N THR A 114 6.77 5.49 13.77
CA THR A 114 7.74 6.54 13.42
C THR A 114 7.21 7.93 13.74
N ASN A 115 8.07 8.93 13.68
CA ASN A 115 7.73 10.35 13.77
C ASN A 115 7.91 11.10 12.43
N PHE A 116 7.96 10.36 11.34
CA PHE A 116 8.04 10.87 9.97
C PHE A 116 7.12 10.08 9.07
N PHE A 117 6.85 10.61 7.86
CA PHE A 117 6.29 9.88 6.74
C PHE A 117 7.22 10.00 5.52
N GLY A 118 7.02 9.11 4.52
CA GLY A 118 7.89 9.05 3.35
C GLY A 118 8.24 7.62 2.96
N ASN A 119 9.41 7.42 2.37
CA ASN A 119 9.86 6.08 1.97
C ASN A 119 10.60 5.33 3.09
N ILE A 120 10.63 4.01 3.00
CA ILE A 120 11.22 3.13 4.02
C ILE A 120 12.74 3.30 4.11
N GLU A 121 13.42 3.55 3.01
CA GLU A 121 14.88 3.78 2.97
C GLU A 121 15.31 5.14 3.52
N LYS A 122 14.35 6.02 3.85
CA LYS A 122 14.57 7.36 4.44
C LYS A 122 15.37 8.32 3.56
N THR A 123 15.34 8.15 2.25
CA THR A 123 15.94 9.10 1.30
C THR A 123 15.04 10.32 1.07
N ARG A 124 13.73 10.15 1.27
CA ARG A 124 12.75 11.23 1.28
C ARG A 124 11.78 11.04 2.45
N THR A 125 11.91 11.89 3.44
CA THR A 125 11.06 11.88 4.66
C THR A 125 10.66 13.30 5.04
N GLU A 126 9.47 13.41 5.62
CA GLU A 126 8.92 14.65 6.16
C GLU A 126 8.37 14.42 7.57
N TYR A 127 8.30 15.47 8.38
CA TYR A 127 7.68 15.41 9.70
C TYR A 127 6.18 15.18 9.62
N THR A 128 5.64 14.42 10.54
CA THR A 128 4.21 13.99 10.54
C THR A 128 3.23 15.16 10.56
N ASP A 129 3.57 16.30 11.18
CA ASP A 129 2.75 17.51 11.22
C ASP A 129 2.54 18.18 9.84
N ARG A 130 3.39 17.85 8.87
CA ARG A 130 3.26 18.32 7.48
C ARG A 130 2.36 17.44 6.61
N PHE A 131 1.91 16.30 7.12
CA PHE A 131 1.23 15.30 6.31
C PHE A 131 -0.01 15.84 5.59
N HIS A 132 -0.92 16.50 6.31
CA HIS A 132 -2.14 17.03 5.70
C HIS A 132 -1.87 18.17 4.73
N MET A 133 -0.87 19.01 4.99
CA MET A 133 -0.45 20.04 4.05
C MET A 133 0.03 19.43 2.72
N MET A 134 0.88 18.41 2.78
CA MET A 134 1.40 17.72 1.58
C MET A 134 0.33 16.89 0.89
N LEU A 135 -0.59 16.29 1.65
CA LEU A 135 -1.75 15.58 1.10
C LEU A 135 -2.68 16.55 0.34
N ALA A 136 -2.92 17.75 0.89
CA ALA A 136 -3.70 18.78 0.20
C ALA A 136 -3.05 19.20 -1.12
N GLU A 137 -1.73 19.35 -1.14
CA GLU A 137 -0.99 19.67 -2.36
C GLU A 137 -1.04 18.52 -3.38
N ALA A 138 -0.89 17.27 -2.91
CA ALA A 138 -1.04 16.08 -3.75
C ALA A 138 -2.43 16.04 -4.39
N ILE A 139 -3.50 16.22 -3.61
CA ILE A 139 -4.89 16.23 -4.11
C ILE A 139 -5.08 17.31 -5.17
N ARG A 140 -4.66 18.57 -4.92
CA ARG A 140 -4.80 19.66 -5.90
C ARG A 140 -4.10 19.32 -7.20
N THR A 141 -2.85 18.85 -7.12
CA THR A 141 -2.05 18.56 -8.31
C THR A 141 -2.61 17.37 -9.08
N MET A 142 -3.04 16.29 -8.39
CA MET A 142 -3.66 15.13 -9.06
C MET A 142 -4.95 15.50 -9.78
N VAL A 143 -5.80 16.32 -9.16
CA VAL A 143 -7.05 16.79 -9.78
C VAL A 143 -6.77 17.65 -11.01
N GLU A 144 -5.77 18.51 -10.96
CA GLU A 144 -5.38 19.35 -12.11
C GLU A 144 -4.79 18.51 -13.25
N ARG A 145 -4.04 17.47 -12.94
CA ARG A 145 -3.37 16.60 -13.93
C ARG A 145 -4.33 15.61 -14.59
N GLU A 146 -5.10 14.87 -13.77
CA GLU A 146 -5.83 13.69 -14.22
C GLU A 146 -7.32 13.98 -14.48
N TYR A 147 -7.86 15.04 -13.85
CA TYR A 147 -9.29 15.38 -13.90
C TYR A 147 -9.57 16.85 -14.27
N PRO A 148 -8.86 17.44 -15.27
CA PRO A 148 -8.98 18.88 -15.58
C PRO A 148 -10.39 19.28 -16.00
N ASP A 149 -11.12 18.37 -16.67
CA ASP A 149 -12.46 18.60 -17.22
C ASP A 149 -13.57 17.93 -16.41
N ASP A 150 -13.25 17.18 -15.35
CA ASP A 150 -14.25 16.53 -14.49
C ASP A 150 -14.75 17.50 -13.40
N SER A 151 -15.90 18.09 -13.66
CA SER A 151 -16.53 19.06 -12.74
C SER A 151 -16.95 18.43 -11.42
N LYS A 152 -17.31 17.13 -11.40
CA LYS A 152 -17.72 16.39 -10.19
C LYS A 152 -16.52 16.18 -9.28
N ILE A 153 -15.43 15.60 -9.79
CA ILE A 153 -14.18 15.38 -9.06
C ILE A 153 -13.62 16.71 -8.53
N ARG A 154 -13.61 17.77 -9.35
CA ARG A 154 -13.11 19.10 -8.95
C ARG A 154 -13.94 19.74 -7.83
N LYS A 155 -15.28 19.62 -7.90
CA LYS A 155 -16.15 20.11 -6.84
C LYS A 155 -15.90 19.36 -5.53
N MET A 156 -15.83 18.03 -5.59
CA MET A 156 -15.51 17.19 -4.44
C MET A 156 -14.15 17.55 -3.83
N ALA A 157 -13.14 17.84 -4.66
CA ALA A 157 -11.83 18.26 -4.17
C ALA A 157 -11.92 19.53 -3.29
N GLY A 158 -12.74 20.52 -3.67
CA GLY A 158 -12.95 21.73 -2.87
C GLY A 158 -13.48 21.40 -1.47
N GLU A 159 -14.53 20.57 -1.39
CA GLU A 159 -15.13 20.14 -0.12
C GLU A 159 -14.14 19.33 0.73
N ILE A 160 -13.39 18.42 0.11
CA ILE A 160 -12.38 17.59 0.77
C ILE A 160 -11.22 18.42 1.33
N LEU A 161 -10.77 19.42 0.60
CA LEU A 161 -9.68 20.29 1.05
C LEU A 161 -10.10 21.18 2.23
N GLU A 162 -11.34 21.68 2.23
CA GLU A 162 -11.90 22.40 3.39
C GLU A 162 -12.00 21.51 4.63
N GLU A 163 -12.46 20.26 4.45
CA GLU A 163 -12.54 19.27 5.53
C GLU A 163 -11.15 18.92 6.07
N LEU A 164 -10.18 18.72 5.18
CA LEU A 164 -8.78 18.37 5.53
C LEU A 164 -8.11 19.45 6.40
N GLU A 165 -8.40 20.73 6.19
CA GLU A 165 -7.85 21.84 6.99
C GLU A 165 -8.22 21.75 8.48
N SER A 166 -9.39 21.15 8.78
CA SER A 166 -9.89 21.00 10.15
C SER A 166 -9.50 19.69 10.82
N LEU A 167 -9.00 18.72 10.05
CA LEU A 167 -8.65 17.42 10.59
C LEU A 167 -7.38 17.45 11.45
N PRO A 168 -7.39 16.83 12.64
CA PRO A 168 -6.15 16.65 13.38
C PRO A 168 -5.17 15.75 12.62
N ILE A 169 -3.89 15.99 12.78
CA ILE A 169 -2.86 15.09 12.23
C ILE A 169 -2.99 13.71 12.90
N PRO A 170 -2.98 12.61 12.13
CA PRO A 170 -2.98 11.27 12.71
C PRO A 170 -1.80 11.08 13.66
N ASP A 171 -2.06 10.44 14.80
CA ASP A 171 -1.07 10.27 15.87
C ASP A 171 -0.14 9.07 15.66
N TRP A 172 -0.41 8.21 14.66
CA TRP A 172 0.31 6.96 14.43
C TRP A 172 0.72 6.77 12.98
N PHE A 173 2.00 6.99 12.71
CA PHE A 173 2.67 6.73 11.43
C PHE A 173 3.52 5.48 11.54
N CYS A 174 3.48 4.63 10.53
CA CYS A 174 4.16 3.35 10.46
C CYS A 174 4.28 2.88 9.01
N PRO A 175 4.95 1.75 8.71
CA PRO A 175 4.88 1.15 7.40
C PRO A 175 3.43 0.80 7.03
N ILE A 176 3.01 1.19 5.84
CA ILE A 176 1.68 0.96 5.26
C ILE A 176 1.80 0.53 3.80
N LEU A 177 0.74 -0.08 3.26
CA LEU A 177 0.64 -0.49 1.87
C LEU A 177 -0.52 0.21 1.17
N PRO A 178 -0.30 1.37 0.51
CA PRO A 178 -1.37 2.11 -0.18
C PRO A 178 -2.12 1.31 -1.24
N ASP A 179 -1.47 0.32 -1.86
CA ASP A 179 -2.08 -0.61 -2.82
C ASP A 179 -2.41 -1.95 -2.13
N MET A 180 -3.39 -1.93 -1.21
CA MET A 180 -3.83 -3.12 -0.49
C MET A 180 -4.68 -4.02 -1.41
N ASP A 181 -4.03 -4.95 -2.13
CA ASP A 181 -4.66 -5.89 -3.06
C ASP A 181 -4.41 -7.35 -2.66
N PRO A 182 -5.44 -8.22 -2.65
CA PRO A 182 -5.27 -9.64 -2.35
C PRO A 182 -4.23 -10.34 -3.21
N SER A 183 -4.05 -9.94 -4.46
CA SER A 183 -3.09 -10.54 -5.38
C SER A 183 -1.63 -10.39 -4.97
N GLN A 184 -1.34 -9.49 -4.03
CA GLN A 184 -0.01 -9.31 -3.46
C GLN A 184 0.31 -10.36 -2.38
N PHE A 185 -0.68 -11.14 -1.96
CA PHE A 185 -0.54 -12.17 -0.94
C PHE A 185 -0.62 -13.57 -1.55
N LEU A 186 0.23 -14.47 -1.04
CA LEU A 186 0.20 -15.88 -1.41
C LEU A 186 -0.38 -16.70 -0.25
N SER A 187 -1.15 -17.70 -0.59
CA SER A 187 -1.70 -18.64 0.39
C SER A 187 -1.52 -20.10 -0.05
N GLU A 188 -1.41 -20.98 0.92
CA GLU A 188 -1.36 -22.44 0.77
C GLU A 188 -1.97 -23.09 2.01
N ASP A 189 -2.80 -24.10 1.83
CA ASP A 189 -3.45 -24.89 2.90
C ASP A 189 -4.16 -24.01 3.96
N GLY A 190 -4.86 -22.95 3.50
CA GLY A 190 -5.64 -22.05 4.36
C GLY A 190 -4.80 -21.10 5.21
N LYS A 191 -3.53 -20.87 4.87
CA LYS A 191 -2.64 -19.93 5.56
C LYS A 191 -2.00 -18.96 4.55
N MET A 192 -1.77 -17.73 4.97
CA MET A 192 -0.89 -16.83 4.23
C MET A 192 0.56 -17.31 4.33
N THR A 193 1.22 -17.43 3.19
CA THR A 193 2.59 -17.95 3.11
C THR A 193 3.63 -16.91 2.76
N ALA A 194 3.21 -15.83 2.10
CA ALA A 194 4.09 -14.73 1.73
C ALA A 194 3.31 -13.48 1.30
N ILE A 195 3.99 -12.34 1.32
CA ILE A 195 3.60 -11.15 0.57
C ILE A 195 4.62 -10.94 -0.57
N VAL A 196 4.13 -10.60 -1.76
CA VAL A 196 4.92 -10.27 -2.95
C VAL A 196 4.52 -8.89 -3.45
N ASP A 197 5.16 -8.32 -4.40
CA ASP A 197 4.80 -6.99 -4.98
C ASP A 197 4.83 -5.85 -3.95
N ILE A 198 5.94 -5.79 -3.23
CA ILE A 198 6.12 -4.96 -2.03
C ILE A 198 6.69 -3.56 -2.32
N GLU A 199 6.83 -3.16 -3.57
CA GLU A 199 7.46 -1.88 -3.95
C GLU A 199 6.72 -0.66 -3.41
N ALA A 200 5.40 -0.76 -3.24
CA ALA A 200 4.54 0.33 -2.80
C ALA A 200 4.49 0.56 -1.27
N TYR A 201 5.24 -0.22 -0.46
CA TYR A 201 5.32 0.04 0.97
C TYR A 201 5.97 1.38 1.26
N VAL A 202 5.33 2.16 2.13
CA VAL A 202 5.74 3.51 2.55
C VAL A 202 5.57 3.66 4.04
N VAL A 203 6.05 4.77 4.60
CA VAL A 203 5.69 5.22 5.94
C VAL A 203 4.58 6.26 5.84
N GLY A 204 3.43 5.96 6.42
CA GLY A 204 2.26 6.83 6.43
C GLY A 204 1.36 6.57 7.64
N PRO A 205 0.23 7.30 7.75
CA PRO A 205 -0.72 7.04 8.83
C PRO A 205 -1.41 5.69 8.63
N ARG A 206 -1.41 4.84 9.67
CA ARG A 206 -2.01 3.48 9.61
C ARG A 206 -3.49 3.47 9.23
N ILE A 207 -4.17 4.60 9.36
CA ILE A 207 -5.57 4.77 8.93
C ILE A 207 -5.73 4.48 7.43
N LEU A 208 -4.72 4.78 6.60
CA LEU A 208 -4.77 4.52 5.16
C LEU A 208 -4.90 3.03 4.85
N ASP A 209 -4.20 2.13 5.56
CA ASP A 209 -4.38 0.69 5.38
C ASP A 209 -5.80 0.24 5.71
N PHE A 210 -6.39 0.77 6.79
CA PHE A 210 -7.79 0.47 7.14
C PHE A 210 -8.78 0.98 6.08
N ILE A 211 -8.52 2.15 5.49
CA ILE A 211 -9.31 2.64 4.36
C ILE A 211 -9.17 1.70 3.15
N GLY A 212 -7.97 1.24 2.83
CA GLY A 212 -7.76 0.25 1.77
C GLY A 212 -8.49 -1.07 2.04
N LEU A 213 -8.46 -1.55 3.29
CA LEU A 213 -9.13 -2.77 3.70
C LEU A 213 -10.67 -2.68 3.59
N GLU A 214 -11.29 -1.51 3.75
CA GLU A 214 -12.74 -1.33 3.55
C GLU A 214 -13.19 -1.61 2.11
N TYR A 215 -12.28 -1.63 1.13
CA TYR A 215 -12.58 -1.94 -0.27
C TYR A 215 -12.37 -3.40 -0.64
N VAL A 216 -11.59 -4.14 0.14
CA VAL A 216 -11.19 -5.52 -0.19
C VAL A 216 -11.72 -6.56 0.81
N LEU A 217 -12.28 -6.13 1.93
CA LEU A 217 -12.96 -6.96 2.91
C LEU A 217 -14.48 -6.75 2.84
N ASP A 218 -15.24 -7.79 3.17
CA ASP A 218 -16.62 -7.68 3.57
C ASP A 218 -16.75 -7.68 5.11
N LYS A 219 -17.95 -7.63 5.62
CA LYS A 219 -18.22 -7.59 7.05
C LYS A 219 -17.68 -8.82 7.77
N GLU A 220 -17.90 -10.01 7.24
CA GLU A 220 -17.49 -11.28 7.86
C GLU A 220 -15.96 -11.40 7.89
N ALA A 221 -15.31 -11.11 6.77
CA ALA A 221 -13.85 -11.09 6.67
C ALA A 221 -13.22 -10.04 7.59
N SER A 222 -13.86 -8.86 7.72
CA SER A 222 -13.37 -7.79 8.61
C SER A 222 -13.46 -8.17 10.09
N GLU A 223 -14.49 -8.90 10.52
CA GLU A 223 -14.62 -9.38 11.90
C GLU A 223 -13.46 -10.32 12.26
N SER A 224 -13.17 -11.31 11.41
CA SER A 224 -12.06 -12.25 11.61
C SER A 224 -10.68 -11.54 11.58
N PHE A 225 -10.49 -10.62 10.65
CA PHE A 225 -9.28 -9.77 10.60
C PHE A 225 -9.10 -8.97 11.88
N LEU A 226 -10.19 -8.33 12.37
CA LEU A 226 -10.17 -7.51 13.58
C LEU A 226 -9.86 -8.29 14.84
N GLU A 227 -10.31 -9.55 14.98
CA GLU A 227 -9.91 -10.41 16.08
C GLU A 227 -8.37 -10.55 16.15
N GLY A 228 -7.74 -10.82 14.99
CA GLY A 228 -6.30 -10.90 14.91
C GLY A 228 -5.61 -9.57 15.24
N TYR A 229 -6.04 -8.48 14.63
CA TYR A 229 -5.44 -7.16 14.81
C TYR A 229 -5.54 -6.68 16.27
N ARG A 230 -6.74 -6.77 16.86
CA ARG A 230 -7.03 -6.36 18.25
C ARG A 230 -6.28 -7.18 19.30
N SER A 231 -5.77 -8.36 18.95
CA SER A 231 -4.92 -9.12 19.87
C SER A 231 -3.59 -8.42 20.20
N LEU A 232 -3.19 -7.43 19.39
CA LEU A 232 -1.90 -6.73 19.52
C LEU A 232 -2.01 -5.22 19.56
N LEU A 233 -2.97 -4.60 18.88
CA LEU A 233 -3.15 -3.16 18.77
C LEU A 233 -4.61 -2.77 18.71
N ASP A 234 -4.93 -1.60 19.26
CA ASP A 234 -6.26 -0.99 19.08
C ASP A 234 -6.46 -0.54 17.63
N VAL A 235 -7.68 -0.68 17.14
CA VAL A 235 -8.09 -0.19 15.83
C VAL A 235 -8.13 1.34 15.85
N PRO A 236 -7.58 2.04 14.84
CA PRO A 236 -7.67 3.49 14.79
C PRO A 236 -9.12 3.94 14.55
N SER A 237 -9.49 5.08 15.08
CA SER A 237 -10.75 5.73 14.68
C SER A 237 -10.58 6.27 13.26
N LEU A 238 -11.49 5.90 12.36
CA LEU A 238 -11.55 6.42 10.99
C LEU A 238 -12.49 7.63 10.88
N SER A 239 -13.26 7.92 11.94
CA SER A 239 -14.20 9.04 11.97
C SER A 239 -13.47 10.35 11.67
N GLY A 240 -14.04 11.14 10.76
CA GLY A 240 -13.45 12.38 10.26
C GLY A 240 -12.40 12.19 9.16
N TYR A 241 -11.63 11.11 9.16
CA TYR A 241 -10.61 10.87 8.13
C TYR A 241 -11.14 10.12 6.91
N ARG A 242 -12.17 9.28 7.10
CA ARG A 242 -12.63 8.31 6.09
C ARG A 242 -12.93 8.96 4.75
N LYS A 243 -13.72 10.00 4.72
CA LYS A 243 -14.11 10.67 3.46
C LYS A 243 -12.90 11.25 2.72
N VAL A 244 -12.02 11.95 3.44
CA VAL A 244 -10.82 12.58 2.88
C VAL A 244 -9.85 11.53 2.32
N TYR A 245 -9.59 10.45 3.08
CA TYR A 245 -8.62 9.43 2.66
C TYR A 245 -9.20 8.49 1.60
N ARG A 246 -10.53 8.23 1.61
CA ARG A 246 -11.20 7.57 0.48
C ARG A 246 -11.08 8.40 -0.80
N TYR A 247 -11.26 9.72 -0.70
CA TYR A 247 -11.08 10.58 -1.86
C TYR A 247 -9.65 10.57 -2.39
N PHE A 248 -8.65 10.56 -1.53
CA PHE A 248 -7.26 10.40 -1.94
C PHE A 248 -7.02 9.06 -2.67
N TYR A 249 -7.58 7.96 -2.17
CA TYR A 249 -7.48 6.66 -2.81
C TYR A 249 -8.25 6.57 -4.14
N LEU A 250 -9.36 7.31 -4.27
CA LEU A 250 -10.04 7.50 -5.55
C LEU A 250 -9.10 8.13 -6.57
N LEU A 251 -8.41 9.20 -6.20
CA LEU A 251 -7.47 9.88 -7.09
C LEU A 251 -6.25 9.01 -7.43
N LEU A 252 -5.80 8.15 -6.52
CA LEU A 252 -4.74 7.17 -6.79
C LEU A 252 -5.18 6.05 -7.76
N GLY A 253 -6.48 5.90 -8.02
CA GLY A 253 -6.99 4.85 -8.91
C GLY A 253 -6.75 3.42 -8.41
N VAL A 254 -6.68 3.19 -7.09
CA VAL A 254 -6.32 1.88 -6.49
C VAL A 254 -7.27 0.74 -6.88
N GLN A 255 -8.51 1.06 -7.30
CA GLN A 255 -9.49 0.10 -7.79
C GLN A 255 -9.86 0.32 -9.27
N GLY A 256 -9.02 1.07 -10.01
CA GLY A 256 -9.30 1.46 -11.38
C GLY A 256 -10.41 2.52 -11.49
N THR A 257 -11.09 2.56 -12.63
CA THR A 257 -12.15 3.56 -12.87
C THR A 257 -13.43 3.15 -12.15
N VAL A 258 -13.86 3.95 -11.18
CA VAL A 258 -15.08 3.76 -10.37
C VAL A 258 -15.91 5.04 -10.32
N ASP A 259 -17.22 4.92 -10.07
CA ASP A 259 -18.05 6.11 -9.81
C ASP A 259 -17.67 6.71 -8.45
N PRO A 260 -17.39 8.03 -8.37
CA PRO A 260 -16.94 8.66 -7.14
C PRO A 260 -17.94 8.58 -5.98
N ASP A 261 -19.26 8.65 -6.24
CA ASP A 261 -20.27 8.56 -5.18
C ASP A 261 -20.35 7.13 -4.64
N GLU A 262 -20.31 6.12 -5.51
CA GLU A 262 -20.27 4.71 -5.11
C GLU A 262 -18.99 4.41 -4.32
N TRP A 263 -17.86 4.97 -4.75
CA TRP A 263 -16.59 4.81 -4.06
C TRP A 263 -16.65 5.39 -2.63
N LEU A 264 -17.12 6.64 -2.48
CA LEU A 264 -17.19 7.26 -1.15
C LEU A 264 -18.25 6.65 -0.24
N ALA A 265 -19.29 6.02 -0.80
CA ALA A 265 -20.38 5.35 -0.09
C ALA A 265 -20.09 3.89 0.29
N GLN A 266 -18.88 3.39 0.09
CA GLN A 266 -18.51 2.03 0.49
C GLN A 266 -18.82 1.76 1.96
N PRO A 267 -19.10 0.51 2.37
CA PRO A 267 -19.38 0.16 3.77
C PRO A 267 -18.30 0.64 4.73
N GLU A 268 -18.73 1.02 5.92
CA GLU A 268 -17.84 1.34 7.04
C GLU A 268 -17.64 0.07 7.87
N LEU A 269 -16.43 -0.51 7.78
CA LEU A 269 -16.13 -1.78 8.46
C LEU A 269 -15.37 -1.60 9.77
N PHE A 270 -14.72 -0.41 9.96
CA PHE A 270 -13.82 -0.15 11.08
C PHE A 270 -14.18 1.11 11.85
#